data_3769aa60f7ec171a8031291733e4cc6e
#
_entry.id   3769aa60f7ec171a8031291733e4cc6e
#
_cell.length_a   1.000
_cell.length_b   1.000
_cell.length_c   1.000
_cell.angle_alpha   90.00
_cell.angle_beta   90.00
_cell.angle_gamma   90.00
#
_symmetry.space_group_name_H-M   'P 1'
#
loop_
_entity.id
_entity.type
_entity.pdbx_description
1 polymer ?
#
loop_
_entity_poly.entity_id
_entity_poly.type
_entity_poly.pdbx_seq_one_letter_code
_entity_poly.pdbx_strand_id
1 'polypeptide(L)'
;NMARYRIAVCDDEPSELEDIVQSVKRYDVHSDFDIENYTDGAALLSDLQLKKKSFDLLLLDIEMPSNGFQMAQTLTQMEKHRW
;
A
#
# COMPACT_ATOMS: atom_id res chain seq x y z
N ASN A 1 -7.75 -19.41 8.62
CA ASN A 1 -8.34 -18.27 7.98
C ASN A 1 -7.31 -17.48 7.19
N MET A 2 -7.28 -17.72 5.91
CA MET A 2 -6.32 -17.02 5.05
C MET A 2 -7.01 -15.86 4.37
N ALA A 3 -6.37 -14.68 4.43
CA ALA A 3 -6.84 -13.52 3.70
C ALA A 3 -6.73 -13.81 2.21
N ARG A 4 -7.72 -13.39 1.42
CA ARG A 4 -7.73 -13.56 -0.02
C ARG A 4 -7.00 -12.43 -0.74
N TYR A 5 -6.97 -11.26 -0.12
CA TYR A 5 -6.35 -10.07 -0.73
C TYR A 5 -5.45 -9.38 0.29
N ARG A 6 -4.29 -9.01 -0.16
CA ARG A 6 -3.35 -8.24 0.66
C ARG A 6 -3.32 -6.82 0.13
N ILE A 7 -3.57 -5.86 1.03
CA ILE A 7 -3.69 -4.45 0.68
C ILE A 7 -2.69 -3.65 1.51
N ALA A 8 -1.87 -2.85 0.84
CA ALA A 8 -1.00 -1.89 1.53
C ALA A 8 -1.63 -0.51 1.44
N VAL A 9 -1.71 0.18 2.57
CA VAL A 9 -2.17 1.56 2.64
C VAL A 9 -1.01 2.40 3.13
N CYS A 10 -0.67 3.44 2.40
CA CYS A 10 0.47 4.30 2.71
C CYS A 10 0.06 5.76 2.72
N ASP A 11 0.28 6.42 3.85
CA ASP A 11 -0.01 7.84 4.03
C ASP A 11 0.90 8.34 5.16
N ASP A 12 1.60 9.45 4.95
CA ASP A 12 2.52 10.00 5.95
C ASP A 12 1.80 10.67 7.11
N GLU A 13 0.50 10.92 7.00
CA GLU A 13 -0.30 11.50 8.06
C GLU A 13 -1.08 10.39 8.78
N PRO A 14 -0.75 10.08 10.05
CA PRO A 14 -1.36 8.94 10.75
C PRO A 14 -2.88 8.99 10.84
N SER A 15 -3.46 10.18 11.02
CA SER A 15 -4.92 10.30 11.13
C SER A 15 -5.60 10.01 9.79
N GLU A 16 -5.01 10.46 8.68
CA GLU A 16 -5.53 10.15 7.36
C GLU A 16 -5.39 8.66 7.03
N LEU A 17 -4.26 8.08 7.40
CA LEU A 17 -4.04 6.65 7.24
C LEU A 17 -5.12 5.84 7.94
N GLU A 18 -5.43 6.20 9.20
CA GLU A 18 -6.46 5.52 9.96
C GLU A 18 -7.83 5.63 9.29
N ASP A 19 -8.17 6.82 8.77
CA ASP A 19 -9.43 7.04 8.09
C ASP A 19 -9.55 6.16 6.84
N ILE A 20 -8.48 6.05 6.07
CA ILE A 20 -8.46 5.20 4.87
C ILE A 20 -8.62 3.74 5.27
N VAL A 21 -7.89 3.30 6.28
CA VAL A 21 -7.96 1.92 6.74
C VAL A 21 -9.38 1.58 7.22
N GLN A 22 -10.01 2.47 7.97
CA GLN A 22 -11.37 2.23 8.43
C GLN A 22 -12.36 2.17 7.26
N SER A 23 -12.16 3.00 6.24
CA SER A 23 -12.99 2.95 5.04
C SER A 23 -12.85 1.64 4.30
N VAL A 24 -11.61 1.16 4.16
CA VAL A 24 -11.35 -0.11 3.49
C VAL A 24 -11.99 -1.27 4.27
N LYS A 25 -11.89 -1.24 5.59
CA LYS A 25 -12.48 -2.27 6.43
C LYS A 25 -14.00 -2.35 6.29
N ARG A 26 -14.66 -1.22 6.02
CA ARG A 26 -16.12 -1.22 5.81
C ARG A 26 -16.53 -1.96 4.55
N TYR A 27 -15.68 -1.98 3.54
CA TYR A 27 -15.94 -2.73 2.31
C TYR A 27 -15.65 -4.22 2.47
N ASP A 28 -14.93 -4.60 3.52
CA ASP A 28 -14.50 -5.99 3.72
C ASP A 28 -15.57 -6.77 4.47
N VAL A 29 -16.69 -7.02 3.81
CA VAL A 29 -17.83 -7.66 4.44
C VAL A 29 -17.59 -9.13 4.78
N HIS A 30 -16.58 -9.77 4.18
CA HIS A 30 -16.28 -11.18 4.40
C HIS A 30 -14.94 -11.42 5.09
N SER A 31 -14.31 -10.36 5.61
CA SER A 31 -12.99 -10.44 6.25
C SER A 31 -11.93 -11.08 5.34
N ASP A 32 -11.96 -10.70 4.07
CA ASP A 32 -11.04 -11.22 3.06
C ASP A 32 -9.75 -10.41 2.94
N PHE A 33 -9.66 -9.23 3.59
CA PHE A 33 -8.55 -8.32 3.40
C PHE A 33 -7.53 -8.43 4.52
N ASP A 34 -6.28 -8.50 4.12
CA ASP A 34 -5.14 -8.36 5.03
C ASP A 34 -4.53 -7.00 4.73
N ILE A 35 -4.69 -6.05 5.66
CA ILE A 35 -4.32 -4.65 5.46
C ILE A 35 -3.02 -4.36 6.20
N GLU A 36 -2.04 -3.85 5.48
CA GLU A 36 -0.79 -3.39 6.05
C GLU A 36 -0.66 -1.89 5.91
N ASN A 37 -0.28 -1.22 7.00
CA ASN A 37 -0.22 0.23 7.08
C ASN A 37 1.22 0.70 7.02
N TYR A 38 1.45 1.74 6.21
CA TYR A 38 2.75 2.37 6.11
C TYR A 38 2.58 3.87 6.26
N THR A 39 3.36 4.46 7.17
CA THR A 39 3.43 5.92 7.28
C THR A 39 4.63 6.49 6.54
N ASP A 40 5.45 5.63 5.97
CA ASP A 40 6.66 6.01 5.24
C ASP A 40 6.69 5.26 3.91
N GLY A 41 6.65 6.00 2.81
CA GLY A 41 6.71 5.40 1.48
C GLY A 41 7.99 4.63 1.24
N ALA A 42 9.10 5.05 1.83
CA ALA A 42 10.37 4.35 1.68
C ALA A 42 10.32 2.95 2.29
N ALA A 43 9.61 2.79 3.41
CA ALA A 43 9.46 1.48 4.04
C ALA A 43 8.66 0.52 3.15
N LEU A 44 7.56 1.01 2.58
CA LEU A 44 6.78 0.19 1.65
C LEU A 44 7.61 -0.17 0.43
N LEU A 45 8.31 0.80 -0.14
CA LEU A 45 9.13 0.57 -1.32
C LEU A 45 10.21 -0.47 -1.04
N SER A 46 10.85 -0.38 0.11
CA SER A 46 11.87 -1.36 0.52
C SER A 46 11.30 -2.77 0.59
N ASP A 47 10.13 -2.93 1.20
CA ASP A 47 9.49 -4.24 1.29
C ASP A 47 9.17 -4.81 -0.10
N LEU A 48 8.73 -3.96 -1.02
CA LEU A 48 8.43 -4.40 -2.38
C LEU A 48 9.68 -4.73 -3.18
N GLN A 49 10.71 -3.88 -3.09
CA GLN A 49 11.95 -4.06 -3.86
C GLN A 49 12.73 -5.29 -3.39
N LEU A 50 12.76 -5.54 -2.10
CA LEU A 50 13.45 -6.70 -1.54
C LEU A 50 12.58 -7.95 -1.60
N LYS A 51 11.39 -7.84 -2.16
CA LYS A 51 10.43 -8.94 -2.30
C LYS A 51 10.09 -9.61 -0.97
N LYS A 52 10.15 -8.84 0.11
CA LYS A 52 9.74 -9.32 1.43
C LYS A 52 8.25 -9.49 1.51
N LYS A 53 7.50 -8.70 0.74
CA LYS A 53 6.05 -8.70 0.75
C LYS A 53 5.52 -8.47 -0.65
N SER A 54 4.33 -8.97 -0.90
CA SER A 54 3.59 -8.71 -2.13
C SER A 54 2.17 -8.29 -1.76
N PHE A 55 1.59 -7.43 -2.59
CA PHE A 55 0.24 -6.91 -2.35
C PHE A 55 -0.58 -6.98 -3.62
N ASP A 56 -1.88 -7.21 -3.43
CA ASP A 56 -2.83 -7.21 -4.55
C ASP A 56 -3.27 -5.80 -4.89
N LEU A 57 -3.24 -4.89 -3.91
CA LEU A 57 -3.67 -3.51 -4.09
C LEU A 57 -2.79 -2.59 -3.26
N LEU A 58 -2.43 -1.45 -3.84
CA LEU A 58 -1.68 -0.40 -3.15
C LEU A 58 -2.52 0.87 -3.16
N LEU A 59 -2.82 1.39 -1.96
CA LEU A 59 -3.50 2.67 -1.81
C LEU A 59 -2.46 3.68 -1.31
N LEU A 60 -2.09 4.61 -2.18
CA LEU A 60 -1.00 5.55 -1.93
C LEU A 60 -1.51 6.97 -1.88
N ASP A 61 -1.03 7.74 -0.90
CA ASP A 61 -1.26 9.17 -0.86
C ASP A 61 -0.28 9.86 -1.81
N ILE A 62 -0.78 10.34 -2.94
CA ILE A 62 0.05 11.00 -3.95
C ILE A 62 0.53 12.38 -3.51
N GLU A 63 0.00 12.91 -2.40
CA GLU A 63 0.44 14.20 -1.87
C GLU A 63 1.63 14.08 -0.93
N MET A 64 2.13 12.87 -0.68
CA MET A 64 3.36 12.71 0.09
C MET A 64 4.51 13.38 -0.65
N PRO A 65 5.14 14.39 -0.03
CA PRO A 65 6.22 15.10 -0.71
C PRO A 65 7.39 14.17 -0.98
N SER A 66 8.00 14.24 -2.13
CA SER A 66 9.16 13.50 -2.59
C SER A 66 9.01 11.98 -2.61
N ASN A 67 8.58 11.36 -1.52
CA ASN A 67 8.52 9.89 -1.42
C ASN A 67 7.40 9.30 -2.27
N GLY A 68 6.25 9.95 -2.31
CA GLY A 68 5.11 9.47 -3.10
C GLY A 68 5.42 9.45 -4.59
N PHE A 69 6.09 10.49 -5.08
CA PHE A 69 6.45 10.58 -6.49
C PHE A 69 7.46 9.49 -6.87
N GLN A 70 8.51 9.31 -6.06
CA GLN A 70 9.52 8.30 -6.34
C GLN A 70 8.93 6.89 -6.29
N MET A 71 8.05 6.66 -5.35
CA MET A 71 7.38 5.39 -5.22
C MET A 71 6.53 5.09 -6.45
N ALA A 72 5.75 6.07 -6.92
CA ALA A 72 4.91 5.91 -8.10
C ALA A 72 5.75 5.57 -9.33
N GLN A 73 6.88 6.24 -9.51
CA GLN A 73 7.78 5.95 -10.60
C GLN A 73 8.34 4.52 -10.53
N THR A 74 8.76 4.12 -9.35
CA THR A 74 9.32 2.78 -9.15
C THR A 74 8.27 1.70 -9.43
N LEU A 75 7.06 1.89 -8.93
CA LEU A 75 5.98 0.93 -9.17
C LEU A 75 5.65 0.84 -10.65
N THR A 76 5.64 1.96 -11.37
CA THR A 76 5.43 1.94 -12.82
C THR A 76 6.50 1.15 -13.54
N GLN A 77 7.76 1.31 -13.14
CA GLN A 77 8.86 0.54 -13.71
C GLN A 77 8.71 -0.95 -13.43
N MET A 78 8.31 -1.30 -12.23
CA MET A 78 8.09 -2.71 -11.86
C MET A 78 6.97 -3.33 -12.68
N GLU A 79 5.89 -2.59 -12.91
CA GLU A 79 4.79 -3.07 -13.73
C GLU A 79 5.22 -3.32 -15.16
N LYS A 80 6.04 -2.44 -15.72
CA LYS A 80 6.56 -2.62 -17.09
C LYS A 80 7.35 -3.90 -17.23
N HIS A 81 8.02 -4.34 -16.18
CA HIS A 81 8.78 -5.57 -16.20
C HIS A 81 7.92 -6.82 -16.02
N ARG A 82 6.70 -6.66 -15.50
CA ARG A 82 5.78 -7.78 -15.29
C ARG A 82 5.01 -8.18 -16.54
N TRP A 83 4.82 -7.22 -17.41
CA TRP A 83 4.06 -7.43 -18.65
C TRP A 83 5.03 -7.63 -19.82
#